data_8c8cae3049b841dc0a35e464b42fd881
#
_entry.id   8c8cae3049b841dc0a35e464b42fd881
#
_cell.length_a   1.000
_cell.length_b   1.000
_cell.length_c   1.000
_cell.angle_alpha   90.00
_cell.angle_beta   90.00
_cell.angle_gamma   90.00
#
_symmetry.space_group_name_H-M   'P 1'
#
loop_
_entity.id
_entity.type
_entity.pdbx_description
1 polymer ?
#
loop_
_entity_poly.entity_id
_entity_poly.type
_entity_poly.pdbx_seq_one_letter_code
_entity_poly.pdbx_strand_id
1 'polypeptide(L)'
;MPTKKKDEATTETDAPKKKAPVKRAPKKKVEKESAEPAQETVELADEVASRAAKGGSFIPAIGRRKTSIARVRLIKNGKGMITINGRKMEDYFSTYDLRDQINNPLKVTGQETAVDVSAKVIGGGIRGQADAVRLGLSRALIILNPTFRKTLKKLGYLTRDSRKRERKKPGLKSARRAPQWSKR
;
A
#
# COMPACT_ATOMS: atom_id res chain seq x y z
N MET A 1 46.74 -38.46 -24.04
CA MET A 1 47.27 -39.74 -23.52
C MET A 1 47.84 -39.53 -22.15
N PRO A 2 47.79 -40.56 -21.31
CA PRO A 2 46.68 -41.27 -20.62
C PRO A 2 46.88 -41.10 -19.10
N THR A 3 46.05 -41.56 -18.21
CA THR A 3 45.50 -42.85 -17.77
C THR A 3 44.67 -42.62 -16.52
N LYS A 4 43.47 -43.15 -16.42
CA LYS A 4 42.99 -44.39 -15.81
C LYS A 4 43.34 -44.57 -14.34
N LYS A 5 42.34 -44.71 -13.44
CA LYS A 5 41.74 -45.98 -12.89
C LYS A 5 40.75 -45.56 -11.79
N LYS A 6 39.46 -46.04 -11.79
CA LYS A 6 38.94 -47.31 -11.25
C LYS A 6 39.33 -47.54 -9.81
N ASP A 7 38.43 -47.81 -8.88
CA ASP A 7 37.55 -48.98 -8.70
C ASP A 7 36.60 -48.73 -7.50
N GLU A 8 35.36 -49.12 -7.65
CA GLU A 8 34.60 -50.23 -7.06
C GLU A 8 34.09 -50.01 -5.65
N ALA A 9 32.82 -49.89 -5.53
CA ALA A 9 31.78 -50.84 -5.09
C ALA A 9 31.94 -51.40 -3.67
N THR A 10 30.95 -51.22 -2.84
CA THR A 10 30.29 -52.31 -2.13
C THR A 10 28.95 -51.89 -1.54
N THR A 11 27.94 -52.60 -1.91
CA THR A 11 26.60 -52.73 -1.35
C THR A 11 26.66 -53.22 0.10
N GLU A 12 25.82 -52.69 1.00
CA GLU A 12 25.12 -53.52 1.98
C GLU A 12 23.81 -52.91 2.44
N THR A 13 22.79 -53.69 2.29
CA THR A 13 21.43 -53.62 2.82
C THR A 13 21.45 -53.69 4.36
N ASP A 14 20.66 -52.86 5.05
CA ASP A 14 19.93 -53.39 6.20
C ASP A 14 18.66 -52.61 6.57
N ALA A 15 17.75 -53.33 7.19
CA ALA A 15 16.32 -53.20 7.28
C ALA A 15 15.83 -52.19 8.39
N PRO A 16 14.49 -51.96 8.50
CA PRO A 16 13.91 -50.77 9.13
C PRO A 16 13.81 -50.89 10.67
N LYS A 17 14.34 -49.93 11.41
CA LYS A 17 14.12 -49.78 12.86
C LYS A 17 12.80 -49.03 13.13
N LYS A 18 11.92 -49.73 13.85
CA LYS A 18 10.65 -49.28 14.41
C LYS A 18 10.79 -47.94 15.17
N LYS A 19 10.00 -46.95 14.78
CA LYS A 19 9.86 -45.69 15.52
C LYS A 19 8.97 -45.89 16.75
N ALA A 20 9.52 -45.60 17.93
CA ALA A 20 8.79 -45.52 19.20
C ALA A 20 7.84 -44.29 19.21
N PRO A 21 6.72 -44.30 19.96
CA PRO A 21 5.75 -43.24 19.99
C PRO A 21 6.28 -42.00 20.75
N VAL A 22 6.33 -40.87 20.06
CA VAL A 22 6.64 -39.59 20.66
C VAL A 22 5.45 -39.13 21.50
N LYS A 23 5.67 -39.03 22.81
CA LYS A 23 4.72 -38.45 23.77
C LYS A 23 4.49 -36.97 23.42
N ARG A 24 3.24 -36.62 23.10
CA ARG A 24 2.80 -35.25 22.96
C ARG A 24 2.90 -34.51 24.29
N ALA A 25 3.75 -33.51 24.38
CA ALA A 25 3.77 -32.53 25.47
C ALA A 25 2.53 -31.65 25.44
N PRO A 26 2.01 -31.20 26.61
CA PRO A 26 0.76 -30.39 26.64
C PRO A 26 0.95 -29.02 26.03
N LYS A 27 -0.02 -28.64 25.19
CA LYS A 27 -0.16 -27.27 24.63
C LYS A 27 -0.29 -26.28 25.78
N LYS A 28 0.76 -25.54 26.11
CA LYS A 28 0.66 -24.34 26.94
C LYS A 28 -0.10 -23.25 26.13
N LYS A 29 -1.10 -22.67 26.78
CA LYS A 29 -1.85 -21.51 26.37
C LYS A 29 -0.93 -20.40 25.83
N VAL A 30 -1.01 -20.13 24.54
CA VAL A 30 -0.54 -18.89 23.90
C VAL A 30 -1.79 -18.26 23.31
N GLU A 31 -2.60 -17.69 24.16
CA GLU A 31 -3.81 -16.94 23.75
C GLU A 31 -4.01 -15.74 24.67
N LYS A 32 -3.07 -14.83 24.74
CA LYS A 32 -3.34 -13.51 25.34
C LYS A 32 -2.43 -12.36 24.88
N GLU A 33 -1.52 -12.57 23.92
CA GLU A 33 -0.56 -11.52 23.57
C GLU A 33 -0.75 -10.88 22.18
N SER A 34 -1.79 -11.27 21.44
CA SER A 34 -2.05 -10.75 20.10
C SER A 34 -3.24 -9.77 19.98
N ALA A 35 -3.91 -9.46 21.09
CA ALA A 35 -5.10 -8.59 21.07
C ALA A 35 -4.81 -7.11 21.37
N GLU A 36 -3.74 -6.81 22.11
CA GLU A 36 -3.44 -5.43 22.53
C GLU A 36 -3.03 -4.50 21.37
N PRO A 37 -2.17 -4.89 20.39
CA PRO A 37 -1.82 -3.96 19.31
C PRO A 37 -2.97 -3.61 18.38
N ALA A 38 -3.98 -4.48 18.26
CA ALA A 38 -5.13 -4.22 17.40
C ALA A 38 -6.11 -3.20 18.03
N GLN A 39 -6.27 -3.21 19.34
CA GLN A 39 -7.15 -2.26 20.05
C GLN A 39 -6.55 -0.86 20.05
N GLU A 40 -5.28 -0.70 20.35
CA GLU A 40 -4.57 0.58 20.30
C GLU A 40 -4.58 1.21 18.90
N THR A 41 -4.53 0.39 17.84
CA THR A 41 -4.60 0.88 16.46
C THR A 41 -5.98 1.39 16.07
N VAL A 42 -7.05 0.79 16.60
CA VAL A 42 -8.43 1.22 16.36
C VAL A 42 -8.72 2.51 17.14
N GLU A 43 -8.31 2.60 18.41
CA GLU A 43 -8.51 3.80 19.22
C GLU A 43 -7.80 5.03 18.64
N LEU A 44 -6.56 4.88 18.15
CA LEU A 44 -5.83 5.97 17.50
C LEU A 44 -6.48 6.39 16.17
N ALA A 45 -7.04 5.44 15.41
CA ALA A 45 -7.76 5.75 14.18
C ALA A 45 -9.08 6.50 14.46
N ASP A 46 -9.77 6.12 15.53
CA ASP A 46 -11.00 6.78 15.98
C ASP A 46 -10.70 8.17 16.59
N GLU A 47 -9.58 8.34 17.28
CA GLU A 47 -9.15 9.65 17.79
C GLU A 47 -8.89 10.64 16.63
N VAL A 48 -8.21 10.23 15.57
CA VAL A 48 -7.98 11.09 14.39
C VAL A 48 -9.29 11.36 13.64
N ALA A 49 -10.17 10.37 13.55
CA ALA A 49 -11.50 10.55 12.96
C ALA A 49 -12.37 11.49 13.82
N SER A 50 -12.30 11.39 15.13
CA SER A 50 -13.05 12.25 16.07
C SER A 50 -12.53 13.69 16.11
N ARG A 51 -11.20 13.90 16.00
CA ARG A 51 -10.61 15.23 15.81
C ARG A 51 -11.07 15.89 14.52
N ALA A 52 -11.20 15.10 13.44
CA ALA A 52 -11.74 15.58 12.17
C ALA A 52 -13.26 15.87 12.22
N ALA A 53 -13.99 15.23 13.14
CA ALA A 53 -15.42 15.40 13.32
C ALA A 53 -15.78 16.55 14.29
N LYS A 54 -14.93 16.82 15.29
CA LYS A 54 -15.14 17.86 16.33
C LYS A 54 -14.82 19.30 15.87
N GLY A 55 -14.90 19.60 14.54
CA GLY A 55 -14.77 20.97 14.04
C GLY A 55 -13.36 21.56 14.12
N GLY A 56 -12.33 20.76 14.38
CA GLY A 56 -10.95 21.17 14.23
C GLY A 56 -10.71 21.62 12.80
N SER A 57 -10.04 22.77 12.61
CA SER A 57 -9.75 23.34 11.29
C SER A 57 -8.95 22.32 10.44
N PHE A 58 -9.62 21.59 9.58
CA PHE A 58 -8.99 20.71 8.59
C PHE A 58 -9.00 21.37 7.21
N ILE A 59 -8.00 21.08 6.42
CA ILE A 59 -7.89 21.53 5.03
C ILE A 59 -8.39 20.40 4.12
N PRO A 60 -9.54 20.57 3.44
CA PRO A 60 -10.05 19.57 2.50
C PRO A 60 -9.36 19.68 1.15
N ALA A 61 -9.05 18.54 0.53
CA ALA A 61 -8.60 18.48 -0.85
C ALA A 61 -9.05 17.19 -1.54
N ILE A 62 -9.14 17.23 -2.87
CA ILE A 62 -9.57 16.09 -3.67
C ILE A 62 -8.46 15.68 -4.63
N GLY A 63 -8.11 14.38 -4.58
CA GLY A 63 -7.28 13.76 -5.59
C GLY A 63 -8.04 12.75 -6.43
N ARG A 64 -7.64 12.60 -7.70
CA ARG A 64 -8.28 11.67 -8.64
C ARG A 64 -7.23 10.94 -9.48
N ARG A 65 -7.41 9.66 -9.69
CA ARG A 65 -6.59 8.86 -10.60
C ARG A 65 -7.40 7.70 -11.19
N LYS A 66 -7.44 7.59 -12.50
CA LYS A 66 -8.32 6.63 -13.19
C LYS A 66 -9.77 6.80 -12.70
N THR A 67 -10.33 5.76 -12.07
CA THR A 67 -11.66 5.76 -11.44
C THR A 67 -11.61 6.01 -9.94
N SER A 68 -10.41 6.13 -9.34
CA SER A 68 -10.25 6.37 -7.90
C SER A 68 -10.43 7.84 -7.57
N ILE A 69 -11.16 8.09 -6.47
CA ILE A 69 -11.39 9.42 -5.91
C ILE A 69 -10.96 9.37 -4.44
N ALA A 70 -10.07 10.26 -4.05
CA ALA A 70 -9.63 10.43 -2.67
C ALA A 70 -10.08 11.80 -2.14
N ARG A 71 -10.82 11.80 -1.05
CA ARG A 71 -11.14 13.00 -0.26
C ARG A 71 -10.16 13.03 0.90
N VAL A 72 -9.22 13.95 0.84
CA VAL A 72 -8.17 14.11 1.84
C VAL A 72 -8.55 15.26 2.78
N ARG A 73 -8.39 15.04 4.07
CA ARG A 73 -8.49 16.04 5.13
C ARG A 73 -7.14 16.13 5.81
N LEU A 74 -6.50 17.27 5.72
CA LEU A 74 -5.23 17.54 6.36
C LEU A 74 -5.50 18.32 7.64
N ILE A 75 -5.03 17.82 8.76
CA ILE A 75 -5.21 18.39 10.09
C ILE A 75 -3.85 18.97 10.52
N LYS A 76 -3.83 20.23 10.93
CA LYS A 76 -2.64 20.90 11.44
C LYS A 76 -2.30 20.41 12.85
N ASN A 77 -1.05 20.56 13.24
CA ASN A 77 -0.56 20.20 14.59
C ASN A 77 -0.85 18.73 14.94
N GLY A 78 -0.57 17.84 13.97
CA GLY A 78 -0.70 16.40 14.12
C GLY A 78 0.57 15.72 14.65
N LYS A 79 0.54 14.39 14.62
CA LYS A 79 1.66 13.51 15.01
C LYS A 79 2.28 12.78 13.79
N GLY A 80 1.89 13.15 12.57
CA GLY A 80 2.32 12.47 11.34
C GLY A 80 1.50 11.23 10.98
N MET A 81 0.31 11.08 11.56
CA MET A 81 -0.49 9.89 11.37
C MET A 81 -1.33 9.97 10.09
N ILE A 82 -1.26 8.92 9.26
CA ILE A 82 -2.04 8.82 8.02
C ILE A 82 -3.05 7.70 8.14
N THR A 83 -4.33 8.05 8.10
CA THR A 83 -5.45 7.11 8.12
C THR A 83 -6.19 7.09 6.78
N ILE A 84 -6.54 5.89 6.31
CA ILE A 84 -7.24 5.67 5.04
C ILE A 84 -8.45 4.79 5.28
N ASN A 85 -9.63 5.32 5.03
CA ASN A 85 -10.90 4.64 5.29
C ASN A 85 -11.02 4.10 6.73
N GLY A 86 -10.46 4.82 7.73
CA GLY A 86 -10.48 4.41 9.13
C GLY A 86 -9.42 3.39 9.54
N ARG A 87 -8.50 3.00 8.62
CA ARG A 87 -7.38 2.09 8.90
C ARG A 87 -6.07 2.85 8.80
N LYS A 88 -5.02 2.38 9.46
CA LYS A 88 -3.67 2.91 9.26
C LYS A 88 -3.23 2.71 7.81
N MET A 89 -2.41 3.61 7.30
CA MET A 89 -1.88 3.52 5.93
C MET A 89 -1.13 2.19 5.69
N GLU A 90 -0.44 1.68 6.70
CA GLU A 90 0.34 0.44 6.63
C GLU A 90 -0.52 -0.80 6.42
N ASP A 91 -1.68 -0.85 7.08
CA ASP A 91 -2.66 -1.94 6.97
C ASP A 91 -3.43 -1.87 5.65
N TYR A 92 -3.67 -0.65 5.15
CA TYR A 92 -4.43 -0.47 3.91
C TYR A 92 -3.56 -0.70 2.66
N PHE A 93 -2.33 -0.21 2.66
CA PHE A 93 -1.36 -0.41 1.59
C PHE A 93 -0.25 -1.36 2.06
N SER A 94 -0.35 -2.62 1.69
CA SER A 94 0.63 -3.66 2.05
C SER A 94 2.01 -3.43 1.42
N THR A 95 2.06 -2.81 0.22
CA THR A 95 3.29 -2.61 -0.54
C THR A 95 4.00 -1.33 -0.08
N TYR A 96 5.29 -1.45 0.24
CA TYR A 96 6.14 -0.33 0.66
C TYR A 96 6.17 0.82 -0.36
N ASP A 97 6.31 0.51 -1.66
CA ASP A 97 6.35 1.52 -2.72
C ASP A 97 5.14 2.45 -2.73
N LEU A 98 3.95 1.89 -2.45
CA LEU A 98 2.71 2.67 -2.41
C LEU A 98 2.65 3.60 -1.19
N ARG A 99 3.18 3.14 -0.06
CA ARG A 99 3.29 3.94 1.16
C ARG A 99 4.28 5.09 0.97
N ASP A 100 5.45 4.78 0.43
CA ASP A 100 6.46 5.80 0.13
C ASP A 100 5.93 6.84 -0.85
N GLN A 101 5.23 6.41 -1.90
CA GLN A 101 4.61 7.29 -2.87
C GLN A 101 3.61 8.29 -2.24
N ILE A 102 2.89 7.88 -1.20
CA ILE A 102 1.97 8.76 -0.45
C ILE A 102 2.76 9.70 0.46
N ASN A 103 3.83 9.23 1.08
CA ASN A 103 4.66 10.03 2.00
C ASN A 103 5.54 11.04 1.27
N ASN A 104 5.92 10.82 0.02
CA ASN A 104 6.84 11.67 -0.71
C ASN A 104 6.48 13.17 -0.71
N PRO A 105 5.21 13.59 -0.90
CA PRO A 105 4.86 15.01 -0.78
C PRO A 105 5.15 15.59 0.61
N LEU A 106 4.96 14.82 1.69
CA LEU A 106 5.26 15.23 3.08
C LEU A 106 6.77 15.32 3.31
N LYS A 107 7.54 14.32 2.83
CA LYS A 107 9.01 14.31 2.90
C LYS A 107 9.61 15.56 2.26
N VAL A 108 9.21 15.85 1.04
CA VAL A 108 9.72 16.99 0.27
C VAL A 108 9.37 18.34 0.90
N THR A 109 8.25 18.42 1.61
CA THR A 109 7.83 19.66 2.29
C THR A 109 8.25 19.72 3.75
N GLY A 110 8.88 18.68 4.30
CA GLY A 110 9.28 18.59 5.71
C GLY A 110 8.11 18.59 6.69
N GLN A 111 6.94 18.10 6.27
CA GLN A 111 5.70 18.12 7.06
C GLN A 111 5.30 16.74 7.58
N GLU A 112 6.22 15.77 7.63
CA GLU A 112 5.92 14.38 7.99
C GLU A 112 5.32 14.27 9.41
N THR A 113 5.88 14.97 10.36
CA THR A 113 5.48 14.92 11.78
C THR A 113 4.55 16.04 12.21
N ALA A 114 4.36 17.06 11.37
CA ALA A 114 3.61 18.26 11.71
C ALA A 114 2.11 18.19 11.39
N VAL A 115 1.71 17.22 10.55
CA VAL A 115 0.33 17.13 10.06
C VAL A 115 -0.21 15.71 10.17
N ASP A 116 -1.48 15.57 10.52
CA ASP A 116 -2.22 14.33 10.39
C ASP A 116 -3.06 14.34 9.12
N VAL A 117 -3.22 13.18 8.51
CA VAL A 117 -3.95 13.01 7.26
C VAL A 117 -5.04 11.97 7.41
N SER A 118 -6.28 12.36 7.15
CA SER A 118 -7.40 11.43 7.04
C SER A 118 -7.91 11.42 5.59
N ALA A 119 -7.90 10.26 4.94
CA ALA A 119 -8.32 10.11 3.57
C ALA A 119 -9.48 9.11 3.43
N LYS A 120 -10.56 9.53 2.80
CA LYS A 120 -11.63 8.63 2.36
C LYS A 120 -11.48 8.37 0.87
N VAL A 121 -11.25 7.10 0.52
CA VAL A 121 -10.96 6.68 -0.86
C VAL A 121 -12.04 5.76 -1.38
N ILE A 122 -12.48 5.99 -2.61
CA ILE A 122 -13.55 5.23 -3.27
C ILE A 122 -13.14 4.91 -4.70
N GLY A 123 -13.49 3.71 -5.16
CA GLY A 123 -13.31 3.24 -6.53
C GLY A 123 -11.87 2.94 -6.92
N GLY A 124 -11.71 2.37 -8.09
CA GLY A 124 -10.42 1.99 -8.67
C GLY A 124 -9.72 0.84 -7.96
N GLY A 125 -8.44 0.68 -8.26
CA GLY A 125 -7.56 -0.30 -7.62
C GLY A 125 -6.54 0.37 -6.71
N ILE A 126 -5.85 -0.42 -5.89
CA ILE A 126 -4.93 0.02 -4.82
C ILE A 126 -3.91 1.05 -5.34
N ARG A 127 -3.26 0.81 -6.48
CA ARG A 127 -2.31 1.74 -7.10
C ARG A 127 -2.95 3.09 -7.49
N GLY A 128 -4.16 3.03 -8.06
CA GLY A 128 -4.90 4.25 -8.41
C GLY A 128 -5.35 5.04 -7.19
N GLN A 129 -5.66 4.36 -6.11
CA GLN A 129 -6.00 4.96 -4.83
C GLN A 129 -4.82 5.67 -4.20
N ALA A 130 -3.62 5.05 -4.18
CA ALA A 130 -2.39 5.68 -3.69
C ALA A 130 -2.06 6.95 -4.48
N ASP A 131 -2.11 6.90 -5.83
CA ASP A 131 -1.92 8.09 -6.68
C ASP A 131 -2.96 9.19 -6.40
N ALA A 132 -4.22 8.81 -6.15
CA ALA A 132 -5.27 9.76 -5.83
C ALA A 132 -5.03 10.42 -4.47
N VAL A 133 -4.61 9.66 -3.45
CA VAL A 133 -4.25 10.20 -2.12
C VAL A 133 -3.06 11.14 -2.24
N ARG A 134 -2.00 10.75 -2.95
CA ARG A 134 -0.81 11.59 -3.20
C ARG A 134 -1.19 12.95 -3.80
N LEU A 135 -2.01 12.95 -4.86
CA LEU A 135 -2.46 14.17 -5.50
C LEU A 135 -3.32 15.03 -4.57
N GLY A 136 -4.24 14.41 -3.81
CA GLY A 136 -5.07 15.12 -2.84
C GLY A 136 -4.24 15.76 -1.74
N LEU A 137 -3.27 15.02 -1.20
CA LEU A 137 -2.35 15.49 -0.17
C LEU A 137 -1.51 16.67 -0.67
N SER A 138 -0.93 16.56 -1.87
CA SER A 138 -0.15 17.65 -2.47
C SER A 138 -0.98 18.94 -2.65
N ARG A 139 -2.25 18.82 -2.98
CA ARG A 139 -3.18 19.97 -3.06
C ARG A 139 -3.49 20.55 -1.69
N ALA A 140 -3.68 19.72 -0.68
CA ALA A 140 -3.90 20.18 0.70
C ALA A 140 -2.69 20.94 1.24
N LEU A 141 -1.48 20.47 0.97
CA LEU A 141 -0.22 21.13 1.37
C LEU A 141 -0.06 22.52 0.74
N ILE A 142 -0.53 22.73 -0.49
CA ILE A 142 -0.49 24.08 -1.12
C ILE A 142 -1.47 25.04 -0.44
N ILE A 143 -2.63 24.54 0.00
CA ILE A 143 -3.59 25.36 0.75
C ILE A 143 -3.02 25.69 2.15
N LEU A 144 -2.27 24.76 2.76
CA LEU A 144 -1.57 24.99 4.02
C LEU A 144 -0.50 26.08 3.89
N ASN A 145 0.36 25.96 2.87
CA ASN A 145 1.42 26.92 2.59
C ASN A 145 1.67 27.04 1.04
N PRO A 146 1.38 28.20 0.44
CA PRO A 146 1.55 28.42 -1.00
C PRO A 146 2.99 28.26 -1.49
N THR A 147 4.00 28.43 -0.64
CA THR A 147 5.43 28.31 -1.01
C THR A 147 5.77 26.91 -1.51
N PHE A 148 5.10 25.87 -1.01
CA PHE A 148 5.31 24.47 -1.42
C PHE A 148 4.94 24.21 -2.88
N ARG A 149 4.15 25.11 -3.51
CA ARG A 149 3.69 24.93 -4.89
C ARG A 149 4.82 24.77 -5.89
N LYS A 150 5.90 25.56 -5.76
CA LYS A 150 7.05 25.50 -6.68
C LYS A 150 7.72 24.12 -6.63
N THR A 151 8.02 23.62 -5.43
CA THR A 151 8.67 22.33 -5.18
C THR A 151 7.79 21.15 -5.64
N LEU A 152 6.52 21.14 -5.23
CA LEU A 152 5.60 20.06 -5.59
C LEU A 152 5.29 20.03 -7.09
N LYS A 153 5.26 21.17 -7.77
CA LYS A 153 5.08 21.26 -9.23
C LYS A 153 6.29 20.71 -9.98
N LYS A 154 7.53 21.05 -9.53
CA LYS A 154 8.78 20.55 -10.13
C LYS A 154 8.84 19.02 -10.11
N LEU A 155 8.37 18.39 -9.04
CA LEU A 155 8.31 16.93 -8.89
C LEU A 155 7.07 16.27 -9.52
N GLY A 156 6.20 17.04 -10.15
CA GLY A 156 5.02 16.53 -10.85
C GLY A 156 3.86 16.04 -9.96
N TYR A 157 3.90 16.30 -8.63
CA TYR A 157 2.87 15.83 -7.70
C TYR A 157 1.53 16.54 -7.83
N LEU A 158 1.46 17.68 -8.51
CA LEU A 158 0.25 18.45 -8.73
C LEU A 158 -0.47 18.08 -10.01
N THR A 159 0.21 17.38 -10.92
CA THR A 159 -0.36 17.01 -12.21
C THR A 159 -1.21 15.74 -12.06
N ARG A 160 -2.46 15.81 -12.52
CA ARG A 160 -3.28 14.61 -12.61
C ARG A 160 -2.86 13.81 -13.84
N ASP A 161 -2.47 12.57 -13.65
CA ASP A 161 -2.23 11.64 -14.75
C ASP A 161 -3.58 11.20 -15.35
N SER A 162 -3.80 11.53 -16.62
CA SER A 162 -5.04 11.24 -17.36
C SER A 162 -5.08 9.82 -17.94
N ARG A 163 -3.96 9.09 -17.94
CA ARG A 163 -3.88 7.74 -18.53
C ARG A 163 -4.87 6.79 -17.89
N LYS A 164 -5.72 6.19 -18.71
CA LYS A 164 -6.67 5.13 -18.33
C LYS A 164 -6.66 4.04 -19.38
N ARG A 165 -7.15 2.84 -19.03
CA ARG A 165 -7.26 1.73 -19.97
C ARG A 165 -8.21 2.13 -21.10
N GLU A 166 -7.77 1.95 -22.35
CA GLU A 166 -8.56 2.18 -23.54
C GLU A 166 -9.71 1.17 -23.63
N ARG A 167 -10.85 1.58 -24.13
CA ARG A 167 -12.04 0.75 -24.32
C ARG A 167 -11.77 -0.32 -25.37
N LYS A 168 -12.26 -1.53 -25.15
CA LYS A 168 -12.32 -2.58 -26.18
C LYS A 168 -13.11 -2.07 -27.37
N LYS A 169 -12.62 -2.30 -28.60
CA LYS A 169 -13.31 -1.93 -29.83
C LYS A 169 -13.97 -3.17 -30.48
N PRO A 170 -15.11 -3.02 -31.15
CA PRO A 170 -15.72 -4.09 -31.91
C PRO A 170 -14.75 -4.57 -33.01
N GLY A 171 -14.79 -5.85 -33.36
CA GLY A 171 -13.88 -6.46 -34.34
C GLY A 171 -12.47 -6.77 -33.81
N LEU A 172 -12.09 -6.31 -32.63
CA LEU A 172 -10.79 -6.58 -32.01
C LEU A 172 -10.93 -7.46 -30.76
N LYS A 173 -9.88 -8.19 -30.37
CA LYS A 173 -9.83 -8.94 -29.10
C LYS A 173 -9.68 -8.02 -27.89
N SER A 174 -8.98 -6.89 -28.06
CA SER A 174 -8.83 -5.86 -27.04
C SER A 174 -8.96 -4.48 -27.66
N ALA A 175 -8.38 -3.42 -27.06
CA ALA A 175 -8.46 -2.07 -27.61
C ALA A 175 -7.83 -1.95 -29.00
N ARG A 176 -6.71 -2.65 -29.24
CA ARG A 176 -5.93 -2.56 -30.50
C ARG A 176 -5.49 -3.92 -31.07
N ARG A 177 -5.66 -5.03 -30.34
CA ARG A 177 -5.24 -6.35 -30.78
C ARG A 177 -6.30 -6.97 -31.67
N ALA A 178 -5.95 -7.25 -32.91
CA ALA A 178 -6.76 -7.99 -33.85
C ALA A 178 -6.90 -9.48 -33.47
N PRO A 179 -7.97 -10.19 -33.88
CA PRO A 179 -8.04 -11.64 -33.81
C PRO A 179 -6.95 -12.26 -34.68
N GLN A 180 -6.53 -13.46 -34.29
CA GLN A 180 -5.58 -14.25 -35.09
C GLN A 180 -6.24 -14.61 -36.42
N TRP A 181 -5.59 -14.28 -37.52
CA TRP A 181 -6.01 -14.72 -38.83
C TRP A 181 -5.73 -16.23 -38.98
N SER A 182 -6.74 -17.02 -39.33
CA SER A 182 -6.55 -18.41 -39.71
C SER A 182 -6.21 -18.48 -41.18
N LYS A 183 -4.98 -18.79 -41.49
CA LYS A 183 -4.56 -19.08 -42.86
C LYS A 183 -4.96 -20.51 -43.21
N ARG A 184 -5.64 -20.72 -44.33
CA ARG A 184 -5.90 -22.03 -44.88
C ARG A 184 -4.61 -22.63 -45.46
#